data_707ea519043dee606f2dd901c71e6d07
#
_entry.id   707ea519043dee606f2dd901c71e6d07
#
_cell.length_a   1.000
_cell.length_b   1.000
_cell.length_c   1.000
_cell.angle_alpha   90.00
_cell.angle_beta   90.00
_cell.angle_gamma   90.00
#
_symmetry.space_group_name_H-M   'P 1'
#
loop_
_entity.id
_entity.type
_entity.pdbx_description
1 polymer ?
#
loop_
_entity_poly.entity_id
_entity_poly.type
_entity_poly.pdbx_seq_one_letter_code
_entity_poly.pdbx_strand_id
1 'polypeptide(L)'
;KNRKVDKAEIKKRTDEFLNLMQIMQYADRMPNQLSGGQQQRIALARALVISPDVLLMDEPLSNLDAKLRVEMRSVIRHTQKSVGITTVYVTHDQEEAMAISDRIAVMKDGVIQHVGTPRDIYQRPKNVFVATFIGRTNIVNAHVKDGIITFADGYHEHIDALDKAAEQDVRCSIRPEEFIICKDGTD
;
A
#
# COMPACT_ATOMS: atom_id res chain seq x y z
N LYS A 1 5.11 -15.33 28.77
CA LYS A 1 4.38 -15.43 30.06
C LYS A 1 2.93 -15.77 29.73
N ASN A 2 2.43 -16.94 30.12
CA ASN A 2 1.02 -17.30 29.97
C ASN A 2 0.18 -16.28 30.75
N ARG A 3 -0.62 -15.46 30.01
CA ARG A 3 -1.62 -14.62 30.66
C ARG A 3 -2.64 -15.56 31.30
N LYS A 4 -2.80 -15.49 32.64
CA LYS A 4 -3.86 -16.22 33.33
C LYS A 4 -5.18 -15.55 33.00
N VAL A 5 -5.87 -16.04 31.96
CA VAL A 5 -7.19 -15.58 31.53
C VAL A 5 -8.16 -16.70 31.83
N ASP A 6 -9.35 -16.38 32.33
CA ASP A 6 -10.42 -17.33 32.59
C ASP A 6 -10.89 -18.05 31.31
N LYS A 7 -11.28 -19.32 31.44
CA LYS A 7 -11.73 -20.13 30.29
C LYS A 7 -12.94 -19.54 29.57
N ALA A 8 -13.87 -18.93 30.30
CA ALA A 8 -15.03 -18.28 29.73
C ALA A 8 -14.63 -17.07 28.87
N GLU A 9 -13.69 -16.26 29.34
CA GLU A 9 -13.16 -15.11 28.60
C GLU A 9 -12.37 -15.55 27.36
N ILE A 10 -11.57 -16.63 27.46
CA ILE A 10 -10.86 -17.22 26.31
C ILE A 10 -11.87 -17.61 25.23
N LYS A 11 -12.92 -18.35 25.61
CA LYS A 11 -13.97 -18.77 24.69
C LYS A 11 -14.64 -17.57 24.03
N LYS A 12 -15.10 -16.61 24.83
CA LYS A 12 -15.75 -15.39 24.36
C LYS A 12 -14.91 -14.66 23.31
N ARG A 13 -13.64 -14.36 23.61
CA ARG A 13 -12.72 -13.68 22.65
C ARG A 13 -12.48 -14.51 21.40
N THR A 14 -12.30 -15.84 21.55
CA THR A 14 -12.12 -16.71 20.39
C THR A 14 -13.32 -16.63 19.46
N ASP A 15 -14.54 -16.76 20.01
CA ASP A 15 -15.80 -16.70 19.24
C ASP A 15 -15.96 -15.31 18.57
N GLU A 16 -15.64 -14.22 19.26
CA GLU A 16 -15.67 -12.86 18.71
C GLU A 16 -14.75 -12.72 17.49
N PHE A 17 -13.49 -13.17 17.58
CA PHE A 17 -12.54 -13.06 16.47
C PHE A 17 -12.84 -14.04 15.33
N LEU A 18 -13.34 -15.24 15.60
CA LEU A 18 -13.80 -16.16 14.56
C LEU A 18 -15.00 -15.58 13.78
N ASN A 19 -15.93 -14.91 14.47
CA ASN A 19 -17.04 -14.20 13.84
C ASN A 19 -16.55 -13.00 13.02
N LEU A 20 -15.66 -12.17 13.57
CA LEU A 20 -15.07 -11.01 12.88
C LEU A 20 -14.41 -11.43 11.56
N MET A 21 -13.73 -12.58 11.57
CA MET A 21 -13.09 -13.15 10.38
C MET A 21 -14.03 -13.96 9.49
N GLN A 22 -15.30 -14.14 9.87
CA GLN A 22 -16.28 -14.94 9.15
C GLN A 22 -15.85 -16.40 8.95
N ILE A 23 -15.26 -17.01 9.97
CA ILE A 23 -14.74 -18.38 9.95
C ILE A 23 -15.26 -19.25 11.11
N MET A 24 -16.26 -18.81 11.85
CA MET A 24 -16.84 -19.55 12.97
C MET A 24 -17.32 -20.96 12.54
N GLN A 25 -17.86 -21.11 11.33
CA GLN A 25 -18.32 -22.39 10.77
C GLN A 25 -17.18 -23.41 10.54
N TYR A 26 -15.93 -22.98 10.68
CA TYR A 26 -14.74 -23.84 10.53
C TYR A 26 -13.99 -24.07 11.85
N ALA A 27 -14.58 -23.67 12.99
CA ALA A 27 -13.91 -23.72 14.30
C ALA A 27 -13.38 -25.11 14.69
N ASP A 28 -14.07 -26.18 14.28
CA ASP A 28 -13.71 -27.56 14.57
C ASP A 28 -12.87 -28.24 13.46
N ARG A 29 -12.49 -27.50 12.40
CA ARG A 29 -11.68 -28.06 11.31
C ARG A 29 -10.19 -27.96 11.59
N MET A 30 -9.47 -28.97 11.16
CA MET A 30 -8.00 -28.97 11.17
C MET A 30 -7.46 -28.09 10.04
N PRO A 31 -6.28 -27.47 10.20
CA PRO A 31 -5.70 -26.57 9.18
C PRO A 31 -5.60 -27.15 7.77
N ASN A 32 -5.30 -28.44 7.65
CA ASN A 32 -5.23 -29.15 6.37
C ASN A 32 -6.58 -29.35 5.66
N GLN A 33 -7.69 -29.04 6.34
CA GLN A 33 -9.05 -29.12 5.80
C GLN A 33 -9.57 -27.71 5.36
N LEU A 34 -8.70 -26.73 5.35
CA LEU A 34 -9.03 -25.33 5.10
C LEU A 34 -8.33 -24.82 3.84
N SER A 35 -9.02 -23.95 3.09
CA SER A 35 -8.39 -23.23 1.98
C SER A 35 -7.32 -22.25 2.47
N GLY A 36 -6.41 -21.81 1.58
CA GLY A 36 -5.36 -20.86 1.93
C GLY A 36 -5.89 -19.57 2.57
N GLY A 37 -6.99 -19.00 2.04
CA GLY A 37 -7.61 -17.83 2.63
C GLY A 37 -8.26 -18.07 3.99
N GLN A 38 -8.85 -19.24 4.20
CA GLN A 38 -9.38 -19.62 5.52
C GLN A 38 -8.24 -19.76 6.54
N GLN A 39 -7.14 -20.38 6.14
CA GLN A 39 -5.93 -20.47 6.99
C GLN A 39 -5.39 -19.10 7.34
N GLN A 40 -5.34 -18.19 6.37
CA GLN A 40 -4.87 -16.82 6.57
C GLN A 40 -5.78 -16.03 7.54
N ARG A 41 -7.11 -16.15 7.40
CA ARG A 41 -8.06 -15.55 8.34
C ARG A 41 -7.88 -16.09 9.77
N ILE A 42 -7.62 -17.39 9.94
CA ILE A 42 -7.32 -17.99 11.25
C ILE A 42 -5.99 -17.45 11.80
N ALA A 43 -4.95 -17.32 10.96
CA ALA A 43 -3.67 -16.77 11.39
C ALA A 43 -3.84 -15.32 11.91
N LEU A 44 -4.64 -14.51 11.20
CA LEU A 44 -4.96 -13.15 11.62
C LEU A 44 -5.79 -13.12 12.92
N ALA A 45 -6.84 -13.94 13.03
CA ALA A 45 -7.61 -14.08 14.27
C ALA A 45 -6.73 -14.46 15.47
N ARG A 46 -5.82 -15.42 15.27
CA ARG A 46 -4.87 -15.86 16.30
C ARG A 46 -3.92 -14.74 16.74
N ALA A 47 -3.46 -13.91 15.82
CA ALA A 47 -2.59 -12.78 16.15
C ALA A 47 -3.33 -11.68 16.92
N LEU A 48 -4.62 -11.47 16.64
CA LEU A 48 -5.42 -10.40 17.22
C LEU A 48 -6.10 -10.76 18.54
N VAL A 49 -6.46 -12.04 18.76
CA VAL A 49 -7.22 -12.48 19.95
C VAL A 49 -6.52 -12.17 21.28
N ILE A 50 -5.20 -12.03 21.25
CA ILE A 50 -4.38 -11.68 22.42
C ILE A 50 -4.37 -10.17 22.69
N SER A 51 -5.06 -9.38 21.85
CA SER A 51 -5.13 -7.91 21.92
C SER A 51 -3.73 -7.27 22.01
N PRO A 52 -2.90 -7.39 20.97
CA PRO A 52 -1.58 -6.78 20.95
C PRO A 52 -1.69 -5.27 20.73
N ASP A 53 -0.69 -4.49 21.21
CA ASP A 53 -0.61 -3.06 20.95
C ASP A 53 -0.23 -2.75 19.50
N VAL A 54 0.58 -3.62 18.89
CA VAL A 54 1.05 -3.51 17.51
C VAL A 54 0.97 -4.87 16.83
N LEU A 55 0.45 -4.89 15.61
CA LEU A 55 0.41 -6.06 14.74
C LEU A 55 1.50 -5.94 13.67
N LEU A 56 2.39 -6.95 13.60
CA LEU A 56 3.42 -7.03 12.57
C LEU A 56 3.03 -8.13 11.57
N MET A 57 2.98 -7.78 10.30
CA MET A 57 2.70 -8.70 9.20
C MET A 57 3.83 -8.63 8.18
N ASP A 58 4.45 -9.76 7.92
CA ASP A 58 5.53 -9.91 6.96
C ASP A 58 5.05 -10.76 5.79
N GLU A 59 4.88 -10.16 4.62
CA GLU A 59 4.37 -10.75 3.38
C GLU A 59 3.15 -11.68 3.56
N PRO A 60 2.10 -11.26 4.27
CA PRO A 60 1.05 -12.18 4.71
C PRO A 60 0.22 -12.77 3.56
N LEU A 61 0.26 -12.21 2.36
CA LEU A 61 -0.55 -12.65 1.22
C LEU A 61 0.27 -13.29 0.10
N SER A 62 1.58 -13.49 0.28
CA SER A 62 2.50 -13.98 -0.76
C SER A 62 2.13 -15.36 -1.32
N ASN A 63 1.53 -16.23 -0.50
CA ASN A 63 1.18 -17.61 -0.86
C ASN A 63 -0.27 -17.76 -1.39
N LEU A 64 -0.97 -16.67 -1.66
CA LEU A 64 -2.35 -16.68 -2.14
C LEU A 64 -2.42 -16.39 -3.65
N ASP A 65 -3.42 -16.98 -4.31
CA ASP A 65 -3.75 -16.62 -5.69
C ASP A 65 -4.28 -15.18 -5.80
N ALA A 66 -4.29 -14.62 -7.01
CA ALA A 66 -4.61 -13.21 -7.23
C ALA A 66 -6.02 -12.82 -6.74
N LYS A 67 -7.02 -13.68 -6.96
CA LYS A 67 -8.40 -13.41 -6.53
C LYS A 67 -8.50 -13.37 -5.01
N LEU A 68 -7.95 -14.37 -4.36
CA LEU A 68 -7.97 -14.50 -2.90
C LEU A 68 -7.16 -13.38 -2.23
N ARG A 69 -6.07 -12.94 -2.87
CA ARG A 69 -5.26 -11.80 -2.40
C ARG A 69 -6.09 -10.51 -2.34
N VAL A 70 -6.87 -10.21 -3.39
CA VAL A 70 -7.76 -9.04 -3.41
C VAL A 70 -8.81 -9.11 -2.31
N GLU A 71 -9.44 -10.27 -2.10
CA GLU A 71 -10.40 -10.47 -1.02
C GLU A 71 -9.75 -10.24 0.36
N MET A 72 -8.57 -10.80 0.58
CA MET A 72 -7.85 -10.70 1.85
C MET A 72 -7.35 -9.30 2.16
N ARG A 73 -6.99 -8.48 1.15
CA ARG A 73 -6.67 -7.05 1.34
C ARG A 73 -7.83 -6.32 2.04
N SER A 74 -9.06 -6.53 1.55
CA SER A 74 -10.26 -5.93 2.15
C SER A 74 -10.51 -6.43 3.57
N VAL A 75 -10.33 -7.73 3.83
CA VAL A 75 -10.48 -8.31 5.18
C VAL A 75 -9.47 -7.71 6.16
N ILE A 76 -8.20 -7.64 5.78
CA ILE A 76 -7.13 -7.06 6.61
C ILE A 76 -7.44 -5.60 6.93
N ARG A 77 -7.76 -4.79 5.90
CA ARG A 77 -8.08 -3.37 6.07
C ARG A 77 -9.30 -3.15 6.97
N HIS A 78 -10.37 -3.89 6.73
CA HIS A 78 -11.59 -3.80 7.55
C HIS A 78 -11.32 -4.18 9.01
N THR A 79 -10.63 -5.29 9.22
CA THR A 79 -10.31 -5.78 10.56
C THR A 79 -9.41 -4.80 11.32
N GLN A 80 -8.36 -4.29 10.68
CA GLN A 80 -7.46 -3.32 11.27
C GLN A 80 -8.22 -2.07 11.74
N LYS A 81 -9.13 -1.55 10.91
CA LYS A 81 -9.96 -0.39 11.28
C LYS A 81 -10.96 -0.71 12.40
N SER A 82 -11.60 -1.88 12.35
CA SER A 82 -12.59 -2.28 13.37
C SER A 82 -11.97 -2.49 14.74
N VAL A 83 -10.75 -3.02 14.79
CA VAL A 83 -10.00 -3.26 16.04
C VAL A 83 -9.22 -2.01 16.48
N GLY A 84 -8.94 -1.07 15.57
CA GLY A 84 -8.19 0.15 15.84
C GLY A 84 -6.71 -0.10 16.20
N ILE A 85 -6.13 -1.21 15.72
CA ILE A 85 -4.76 -1.60 16.05
C ILE A 85 -3.73 -0.95 15.12
N THR A 86 -2.62 -0.49 15.70
CA THR A 86 -1.45 -0.07 14.92
C THR A 86 -0.84 -1.28 14.22
N THR A 87 -0.68 -1.18 12.90
CA THR A 87 -0.19 -2.30 12.08
C THR A 87 1.01 -1.88 11.26
N VAL A 88 2.07 -2.69 11.29
CA VAL A 88 3.19 -2.62 10.34
C VAL A 88 3.03 -3.78 9.36
N TYR A 89 2.91 -3.45 8.08
CA TYR A 89 2.69 -4.40 7.00
C TYR A 89 3.86 -4.34 6.02
N VAL A 90 4.59 -5.42 5.90
CA VAL A 90 5.69 -5.56 4.94
C VAL A 90 5.21 -6.33 3.72
N THR A 91 5.44 -5.79 2.53
CA THR A 91 5.12 -6.43 1.26
C THR A 91 6.02 -5.91 0.14
N HIS A 92 6.25 -6.74 -0.86
CA HIS A 92 6.85 -6.34 -2.14
C HIS A 92 5.76 -6.02 -3.21
N ASP A 93 4.49 -6.29 -2.90
CA ASP A 93 3.35 -6.00 -3.78
C ASP A 93 2.88 -4.55 -3.58
N GLN A 94 3.06 -3.73 -4.62
CA GLN A 94 2.71 -2.31 -4.59
C GLN A 94 1.20 -2.09 -4.44
N GLU A 95 0.38 -2.94 -5.08
CA GLU A 95 -1.07 -2.84 -4.98
C GLU A 95 -1.57 -3.14 -3.57
N GLU A 96 -0.94 -4.09 -2.87
CA GLU A 96 -1.23 -4.34 -1.45
C GLU A 96 -0.91 -3.12 -0.62
N ALA A 97 0.30 -2.57 -0.74
CA ALA A 97 0.73 -1.40 0.00
C ALA A 97 -0.22 -0.21 -0.24
N MET A 98 -0.57 0.07 -1.50
CA MET A 98 -1.46 1.18 -1.87
C MET A 98 -2.89 1.01 -1.37
N ALA A 99 -3.41 -0.24 -1.33
CA ALA A 99 -4.79 -0.52 -0.93
C ALA A 99 -5.00 -0.56 0.59
N ILE A 100 -4.01 -1.06 1.34
CA ILE A 100 -4.18 -1.36 2.77
C ILE A 100 -3.68 -0.22 3.66
N SER A 101 -2.62 0.51 3.27
CA SER A 101 -1.87 1.39 4.16
C SER A 101 -2.49 2.78 4.30
N ASP A 102 -2.31 3.39 5.48
CA ASP A 102 -2.54 4.83 5.68
C ASP A 102 -1.28 5.63 5.34
N ARG A 103 -0.10 5.02 5.54
CA ARG A 103 1.21 5.55 5.15
C ARG A 103 2.09 4.43 4.61
N ILE A 104 2.92 4.76 3.63
CA ILE A 104 3.86 3.84 3.00
C ILE A 104 5.28 4.37 3.19
N ALA A 105 6.20 3.49 3.56
CA ALA A 105 7.63 3.73 3.50
C ALA A 105 8.21 2.92 2.33
N VAL A 106 8.62 3.59 1.26
CA VAL A 106 9.32 2.96 0.13
C VAL A 106 10.80 2.83 0.49
N MET A 107 11.32 1.61 0.41
CA MET A 107 12.71 1.30 0.76
C MET A 107 13.48 0.79 -0.46
N LYS A 108 14.76 1.13 -0.51
CA LYS A 108 15.74 0.58 -1.45
C LYS A 108 17.07 0.38 -0.73
N ASP A 109 17.64 -0.81 -0.86
CA ASP A 109 18.96 -1.16 -0.29
C ASP A 109 19.09 -0.79 1.20
N GLY A 110 18.03 -1.07 1.99
CA GLY A 110 17.97 -0.77 3.43
C GLY A 110 17.73 0.70 3.78
N VAL A 111 17.58 1.58 2.78
CA VAL A 111 17.38 3.03 2.99
C VAL A 111 15.97 3.43 2.60
N ILE A 112 15.32 4.22 3.47
CA ILE A 112 14.01 4.80 3.20
C ILE A 112 14.16 5.90 2.13
N GLN A 113 13.49 5.72 0.99
CA GLN A 113 13.47 6.65 -0.14
C GLN A 113 12.34 7.69 -0.03
N HIS A 114 11.18 7.26 0.46
CA HIS A 114 10.01 8.14 0.63
C HIS A 114 9.10 7.58 1.72
N VAL A 115 8.52 8.45 2.53
CA VAL A 115 7.43 8.12 3.46
C VAL A 115 6.30 9.11 3.24
N GLY A 116 5.12 8.60 2.92
CA GLY A 116 3.93 9.44 2.64
C GLY A 116 2.64 8.64 2.64
N THR A 117 1.53 9.31 2.36
CA THR A 117 0.27 8.62 2.05
C THR A 117 0.38 7.90 0.71
N PRO A 118 -0.45 6.89 0.42
CA PRO A 118 -0.50 6.27 -0.91
C PRO A 118 -0.58 7.29 -2.03
N ARG A 119 -1.41 8.31 -1.87
CA ARG A 119 -1.58 9.41 -2.84
C ARG A 119 -0.29 10.19 -3.05
N ASP A 120 0.41 10.57 -1.97
CA ASP A 120 1.65 11.34 -2.08
C ASP A 120 2.75 10.52 -2.76
N ILE A 121 2.88 9.24 -2.40
CA ILE A 121 3.85 8.32 -3.01
C ILE A 121 3.63 8.20 -4.52
N TYR A 122 2.37 8.14 -4.96
CA TYR A 122 2.01 7.99 -6.36
C TYR A 122 2.13 9.30 -7.15
N GLN A 123 1.50 10.37 -6.65
CA GLN A 123 1.39 11.65 -7.38
C GLN A 123 2.61 12.56 -7.20
N ARG A 124 3.32 12.46 -6.07
CA ARG A 124 4.45 13.34 -5.71
C ARG A 124 5.66 12.57 -5.25
N PRO A 125 6.18 11.63 -6.07
CA PRO A 125 7.33 10.81 -5.71
C PRO A 125 8.56 11.71 -5.45
N LYS A 126 9.31 11.42 -4.37
CA LYS A 126 10.49 12.23 -3.99
C LYS A 126 11.68 12.07 -4.92
N ASN A 127 11.75 10.99 -5.68
CA ASN A 127 12.84 10.73 -6.61
C ASN A 127 12.38 9.77 -7.73
N VAL A 128 13.23 9.64 -8.75
CA VAL A 128 12.94 8.80 -9.94
C VAL A 128 12.74 7.33 -9.55
N PHE A 129 13.49 6.83 -8.56
CA PHE A 129 13.30 5.45 -8.10
C PHE A 129 11.87 5.23 -7.59
N VAL A 130 11.37 6.09 -6.72
CA VAL A 130 10.00 5.98 -6.21
C VAL A 130 8.98 6.11 -7.34
N ALA A 131 9.18 7.07 -8.27
CA ALA A 131 8.31 7.27 -9.41
C ALA A 131 8.18 6.03 -10.29
N THR A 132 9.30 5.37 -10.58
CA THR A 132 9.35 4.19 -11.45
C THR A 132 9.03 2.88 -10.72
N PHE A 133 9.28 2.83 -9.41
CA PHE A 133 8.96 1.67 -8.58
C PHE A 133 7.44 1.57 -8.31
N ILE A 134 6.76 2.70 -8.10
CA ILE A 134 5.31 2.71 -7.81
C ILE A 134 4.51 3.00 -9.08
N GLY A 135 3.96 1.94 -9.67
CA GLY A 135 3.15 2.02 -10.89
C GLY A 135 3.95 2.36 -12.15
N ARG A 136 3.24 2.64 -13.23
CA ARG A 136 3.84 3.04 -14.51
C ARG A 136 4.03 4.54 -14.58
N THR A 137 5.15 4.99 -15.15
CA THR A 137 5.40 6.41 -15.39
C THR A 137 6.32 6.58 -16.60
N ASN A 138 6.17 7.70 -17.29
CA ASN A 138 7.11 8.17 -18.32
C ASN A 138 8.06 9.17 -17.66
N ILE A 139 9.36 8.98 -17.85
CA ILE A 139 10.38 9.93 -17.41
C ILE A 139 10.88 10.69 -18.61
N VAL A 140 10.61 11.99 -18.63
CA VAL A 140 10.98 12.89 -19.73
C VAL A 140 11.97 13.93 -19.19
N ASN A 141 13.04 14.18 -19.95
CA ASN A 141 14.00 15.21 -19.62
C ASN A 141 13.46 16.58 -20.07
N ALA A 142 13.65 17.58 -19.24
CA ALA A 142 13.26 18.96 -19.52
C ALA A 142 14.26 19.93 -18.89
N HIS A 143 14.24 21.18 -19.36
CA HIS A 143 15.03 22.27 -18.82
C HIS A 143 14.10 23.29 -18.17
N VAL A 144 14.44 23.76 -16.98
CA VAL A 144 13.69 24.81 -16.26
C VAL A 144 14.50 26.08 -16.22
N LYS A 145 13.86 27.19 -16.65
CA LYS A 145 14.43 28.54 -16.57
C LYS A 145 13.31 29.58 -16.41
N ASP A 146 13.46 30.49 -15.47
CA ASP A 146 12.54 31.61 -15.23
C ASP A 146 11.06 31.19 -15.16
N GLY A 147 10.76 30.12 -14.48
CA GLY A 147 9.41 29.56 -14.36
C GLY A 147 8.93 28.75 -15.56
N ILE A 148 9.71 28.72 -16.65
CA ILE A 148 9.35 28.00 -17.88
C ILE A 148 10.03 26.64 -17.89
N ILE A 149 9.25 25.59 -18.11
CA ILE A 149 9.76 24.24 -18.39
C ILE A 149 9.78 24.04 -19.91
N THR A 150 10.90 23.57 -20.45
CA THR A 150 11.08 23.31 -21.89
C THR A 150 11.47 21.87 -22.11
N PHE A 151 10.77 21.16 -22.98
CA PHE A 151 11.03 19.77 -23.36
C PHE A 151 11.89 19.70 -24.64
N ALA A 152 12.43 18.51 -24.93
CA ALA A 152 13.36 18.30 -26.03
C ALA A 152 12.75 18.52 -27.44
N ASP A 153 11.45 18.40 -27.58
CA ASP A 153 10.67 18.68 -28.79
C ASP A 153 10.37 20.15 -29.02
N GLY A 154 10.75 21.03 -28.07
CA GLY A 154 10.52 22.46 -28.09
C GLY A 154 9.22 22.89 -27.41
N TYR A 155 8.37 21.96 -26.97
CA TYR A 155 7.21 22.32 -26.15
C TYR A 155 7.67 22.99 -24.86
N HIS A 156 7.00 24.04 -24.49
CA HIS A 156 7.31 24.78 -23.27
C HIS A 156 6.04 25.30 -22.61
N GLU A 157 6.07 25.38 -21.27
CA GLU A 157 4.96 25.84 -20.45
C GLU A 157 5.47 26.61 -19.24
N HIS A 158 4.74 27.66 -18.84
CA HIS A 158 5.01 28.40 -17.61
C HIS A 158 4.32 27.70 -16.42
N ILE A 159 5.09 27.44 -15.37
CA ILE A 159 4.60 26.81 -14.15
C ILE A 159 4.92 27.72 -12.96
N ASP A 160 3.91 28.37 -12.39
CA ASP A 160 4.04 29.33 -11.27
C ASP A 160 4.88 28.78 -10.10
N ALA A 161 4.76 27.48 -9.83
CA ALA A 161 5.54 26.81 -8.77
C ALA A 161 7.06 26.81 -9.03
N LEU A 162 7.48 27.05 -10.27
CA LEU A 162 8.87 27.08 -10.71
C LEU A 162 9.45 28.49 -10.87
N ASP A 163 8.68 29.56 -10.65
CA ASP A 163 9.13 30.97 -10.82
C ASP A 163 10.41 31.29 -10.04
N LYS A 164 10.60 30.64 -8.91
CA LYS A 164 11.78 30.84 -8.04
C LYS A 164 12.81 29.72 -8.18
N ALA A 165 12.59 28.79 -9.10
CA ALA A 165 13.54 27.70 -9.33
C ALA A 165 14.78 28.23 -10.06
N ALA A 166 15.95 27.79 -9.61
CA ALA A 166 17.18 28.05 -10.35
C ALA A 166 17.15 27.35 -11.71
N GLU A 167 17.83 27.93 -12.71
CA GLU A 167 18.01 27.29 -14.02
C GLU A 167 18.69 25.94 -13.87
N GLN A 168 18.03 24.88 -14.34
CA GLN A 168 18.50 23.50 -14.18
C GLN A 168 17.84 22.50 -15.13
N ASP A 169 18.53 21.40 -15.39
CA ASP A 169 17.94 20.22 -16.04
C ASP A 169 17.16 19.39 -15.03
N VAL A 170 15.97 18.99 -15.41
CA VAL A 170 15.04 18.23 -14.57
C VAL A 170 14.56 16.96 -15.29
N ARG A 171 14.06 16.03 -14.52
CA ARG A 171 13.33 14.85 -15.01
C ARG A 171 11.89 14.93 -14.55
N CYS A 172 10.98 15.01 -15.50
CA CYS A 172 9.54 15.04 -15.27
C CYS A 172 8.99 13.61 -15.25
N SER A 173 8.19 13.28 -14.24
CA SER A 173 7.45 12.02 -14.15
C SER A 173 6.01 12.29 -14.56
N ILE A 174 5.55 11.66 -15.65
CA ILE A 174 4.21 11.81 -16.19
C ILE A 174 3.52 10.46 -16.16
N ARG A 175 2.40 10.36 -15.45
CA ARG A 175 1.62 9.12 -15.38
C ARG A 175 0.87 8.90 -16.69
N PRO A 176 0.66 7.62 -17.13
CA PRO A 176 -0.04 7.33 -18.37
C PRO A 176 -1.45 7.96 -18.45
N GLU A 177 -2.16 8.04 -17.34
CA GLU A 177 -3.49 8.64 -17.23
C GLU A 177 -3.51 10.17 -17.29
N GLU A 178 -2.35 10.83 -17.21
CA GLU A 178 -2.20 12.28 -17.33
C GLU A 178 -2.09 12.72 -18.80
N PHE A 179 -1.89 11.77 -19.75
CA PHE A 179 -1.87 12.09 -21.16
C PHE A 179 -3.28 12.30 -21.70
N ILE A 180 -3.51 13.45 -22.32
CA ILE A 180 -4.73 13.76 -23.04
C ILE A 180 -4.43 13.65 -24.54
N ILE A 181 -5.22 12.84 -25.25
CA ILE A 181 -5.12 12.75 -26.71
C ILE A 181 -5.88 13.92 -27.30
N CYS A 182 -5.15 14.89 -27.82
CA CYS A 182 -5.73 16.01 -28.59
C CYS A 182 -6.05 15.51 -30.01
N LYS A 183 -7.26 15.80 -30.51
CA LYS A 183 -7.60 15.62 -31.92
C LYS A 183 -7.10 16.85 -32.66
N ASP A 184 -6.30 16.57 -33.71
CA ASP A 184 -5.90 17.58 -34.72
C ASP A 184 -5.20 18.83 -34.17
N GLY A 185 -3.96 18.69 -33.68
CA GLY A 185 -2.99 19.81 -33.61
C GLY A 185 -3.47 21.15 -33.01
N THR A 186 -4.49 21.09 -32.17
CA THR A 186 -4.88 22.25 -31.36
C THR A 186 -4.12 22.21 -30.06
N ASP A 187 -3.14 23.10 -29.95
CA ASP A 187 -2.42 23.44 -28.74
C ASP A 187 -3.38 23.88 -27.60
#